data_cf5da55797181fd4719810da16d99fcb
#
_entry.id   cf5da55797181fd4719810da16d99fcb
#
_cell.length_a   1.000
_cell.length_b   1.000
_cell.length_c   1.000
_cell.angle_alpha   90.00
_cell.angle_beta   90.00
_cell.angle_gamma   90.00
#
_symmetry.space_group_name_H-M   'P 1'
#
loop_
_entity.id
_entity.type
_entity.pdbx_description
1 polymer ?
#
loop_
_entity_poly.entity_id
_entity_poly.type
_entity_poly.pdbx_seq_one_letter_code
_entity_poly.pdbx_strand_id
1 'polypeptide(L)'
;HGLVVSAVVTQADGYAEREAAKAMINDARQALPGDEPITITLGADKGYDAKEFIEALQEMNVLPHVAQNKSGRQSAVSDRIADSEGYAISQQKRKLIEQGFGWAKTVGHMRQVLVRGIKKVDQMFVLTMAGYNLTRLRSLGQIRLQGRA
;
A
#
# COMPACT_ATOMS: atom_id res chain seq x y z
N HIS A 1 2.74 7.73 9.17
CA HIS A 1 3.41 6.91 10.18
C HIS A 1 4.07 5.64 9.62
N GLY A 2 3.70 5.20 8.40
CA GLY A 2 4.27 4.02 7.74
C GLY A 2 3.82 2.70 8.37
N LEU A 3 2.63 2.67 8.97
CA LEU A 3 1.98 1.44 9.42
C LEU A 3 1.27 0.76 8.25
N VAL A 4 1.29 -0.57 8.22
CA VAL A 4 0.57 -1.40 7.25
C VAL A 4 -0.83 -1.65 7.78
N VAL A 5 -1.85 -1.17 7.09
CA VAL A 5 -3.26 -1.33 7.48
C VAL A 5 -3.93 -2.50 6.79
N SER A 6 -3.43 -2.91 5.63
CA SER A 6 -3.89 -4.09 4.90
C SER A 6 -2.72 -4.72 4.15
N ALA A 7 -2.73 -6.03 4.03
CA ALA A 7 -1.73 -6.80 3.30
C ALA A 7 -2.37 -8.08 2.75
N VAL A 8 -2.09 -8.39 1.50
CA VAL A 8 -2.62 -9.58 0.82
C VAL A 8 -1.59 -10.10 -0.17
N VAL A 9 -1.53 -11.41 -0.31
CA VAL A 9 -0.73 -12.08 -1.34
C VAL A 9 -1.66 -12.55 -2.46
N THR A 10 -1.36 -12.13 -3.69
CA THR A 10 -2.09 -12.53 -4.88
C THR A 10 -1.22 -13.40 -5.78
N GLN A 11 -1.86 -14.12 -6.70
CA GLN A 11 -1.16 -14.82 -7.76
C GLN A 11 -0.66 -13.81 -8.79
N ALA A 12 0.59 -13.95 -9.23
CA ALA A 12 1.20 -13.02 -10.19
C ALA A 12 0.62 -13.25 -11.60
N ASP A 13 -0.35 -12.45 -12.02
CA ASP A 13 -0.96 -12.48 -13.36
C ASP A 13 -0.92 -11.13 -14.09
N GLY A 14 -0.26 -10.13 -13.49
CA GLY A 14 -0.13 -8.77 -14.04
C GLY A 14 -1.36 -7.86 -13.78
N TYR A 15 -2.49 -8.40 -13.36
CA TYR A 15 -3.72 -7.66 -13.04
C TYR A 15 -4.09 -7.73 -11.56
N ALA A 16 -3.74 -8.83 -10.89
CA ALA A 16 -4.12 -9.12 -9.52
C ALA A 16 -3.73 -8.04 -8.52
N GLU A 17 -2.60 -7.37 -8.73
CA GLU A 17 -2.15 -6.28 -7.85
C GLU A 17 -3.10 -5.07 -7.88
N ARG A 18 -3.62 -4.73 -9.08
CA ARG A 18 -4.56 -3.61 -9.25
C ARG A 18 -5.94 -3.95 -8.70
N GLU A 19 -6.40 -5.19 -8.91
CA GLU A 19 -7.66 -5.67 -8.33
C GLU A 19 -7.58 -5.73 -6.81
N ALA A 20 -6.47 -6.24 -6.26
CA ALA A 20 -6.23 -6.23 -4.82
C ALA A 20 -6.19 -4.80 -4.25
N ALA A 21 -5.58 -3.84 -4.95
CA ALA A 21 -5.56 -2.45 -4.53
C ALA A 21 -6.97 -1.86 -4.44
N LYS A 22 -7.84 -2.12 -5.43
CA LYS A 22 -9.25 -1.67 -5.40
C LYS A 22 -10.02 -2.29 -4.22
N ALA A 23 -9.85 -3.59 -3.99
CA ALA A 23 -10.47 -4.28 -2.86
C ALA A 23 -10.02 -3.68 -1.52
N MET A 24 -8.71 -3.50 -1.31
CA MET A 24 -8.15 -2.91 -0.09
C MET A 24 -8.62 -1.45 0.14
N ILE A 25 -8.84 -0.67 -0.92
CA ILE A 25 -9.40 0.69 -0.82
C ILE A 25 -10.84 0.64 -0.31
N ASN A 26 -11.67 -0.28 -0.84
CA ASN A 26 -13.04 -0.45 -0.39
C ASN A 26 -13.10 -0.90 1.08
N ASP A 27 -12.26 -1.87 1.47
CA ASP A 27 -12.18 -2.31 2.86
C ASP A 27 -11.75 -1.17 3.80
N ALA A 28 -10.75 -0.39 3.38
CA ALA A 28 -10.28 0.77 4.15
C ALA A 28 -11.39 1.82 4.31
N ARG A 29 -12.20 2.05 3.26
CA ARG A 29 -13.33 2.99 3.31
C ARG A 29 -14.42 2.53 4.26
N GLN A 30 -14.74 1.23 4.26
CA GLN A 30 -15.73 0.65 5.18
C GLN A 30 -15.27 0.69 6.64
N ALA A 31 -13.96 0.65 6.88
CA ALA A 31 -13.39 0.71 8.23
C ALA A 31 -13.30 2.15 8.80
N LEU A 32 -13.50 3.18 7.98
CA LEU A 32 -13.45 4.56 8.45
C LEU A 32 -14.76 4.92 9.16
N PRO A 33 -14.70 5.55 10.34
CA PRO A 33 -15.90 5.99 11.06
C PRO A 33 -16.55 7.19 10.37
N GLY A 34 -17.87 7.15 10.24
CA GLY A 34 -18.70 8.27 9.76
C GLY A 34 -19.26 8.07 8.36
N ASP A 35 -20.36 8.76 8.08
CA ASP A 35 -21.10 8.73 6.80
C ASP A 35 -20.61 9.81 5.82
N GLU A 36 -19.64 10.63 6.20
CA GLU A 36 -19.09 11.68 5.35
C GLU A 36 -18.26 11.10 4.20
N PRO A 37 -18.42 11.62 2.98
CA PRO A 37 -17.64 11.16 1.82
C PRO A 37 -16.17 11.54 1.96
N ILE A 38 -15.35 10.61 2.43
CA ILE A 38 -13.90 10.82 2.58
C ILE A 38 -13.23 10.64 1.22
N THR A 39 -12.52 11.66 0.77
CA THR A 39 -11.64 11.55 -0.40
C THR A 39 -10.37 10.82 -0.02
N ILE A 40 -10.20 9.63 -0.58
CA ILE A 40 -8.97 8.84 -0.41
C ILE A 40 -7.97 9.24 -1.50
N THR A 41 -6.71 9.40 -1.12
CA THR A 41 -5.61 9.60 -2.06
C THR A 41 -4.77 8.32 -2.13
N LEU A 42 -4.61 7.76 -3.33
CA LEU A 42 -3.78 6.58 -3.56
C LEU A 42 -2.43 6.95 -4.15
N GLY A 43 -1.36 6.82 -3.37
CA GLY A 43 0.02 6.89 -3.87
C GLY A 43 0.50 5.51 -4.31
N ALA A 44 0.80 5.32 -5.60
CA ALA A 44 1.29 4.06 -6.16
C ALA A 44 2.46 4.26 -7.12
N ASP A 45 3.16 3.18 -7.46
CA ASP A 45 4.27 3.23 -8.40
C ASP A 45 3.80 3.27 -9.87
N LYS A 46 4.76 3.40 -10.78
CA LYS A 46 4.48 3.50 -12.23
C LYS A 46 3.88 2.23 -12.85
N GLY A 47 3.94 1.09 -12.17
CA GLY A 47 3.30 -0.16 -12.59
C GLY A 47 1.78 -0.08 -12.55
N TYR A 48 1.26 0.81 -11.71
CA TYR A 48 -0.17 1.08 -11.58
C TYR A 48 -0.68 2.16 -12.54
N ASP A 49 0.19 2.79 -13.35
CA ASP A 49 -0.19 3.77 -14.35
C ASP A 49 -0.82 3.08 -15.57
N ALA A 50 -2.05 2.65 -15.43
CA ALA A 50 -2.86 2.04 -16.48
C ALA A 50 -4.20 2.77 -16.56
N LYS A 51 -4.65 3.08 -17.78
CA LYS A 51 -5.85 3.88 -18.03
C LYS A 51 -7.06 3.34 -17.28
N GLU A 52 -7.35 2.05 -17.43
CA GLU A 52 -8.48 1.37 -16.79
C GLU A 52 -8.42 1.46 -15.27
N PHE A 53 -7.22 1.38 -14.68
CA PHE A 53 -7.05 1.48 -13.24
C PHE A 53 -7.26 2.91 -12.74
N ILE A 54 -6.73 3.91 -13.46
CA ILE A 54 -6.90 5.33 -13.11
C ILE A 54 -8.38 5.73 -13.21
N GLU A 55 -9.08 5.30 -14.27
CA GLU A 55 -10.51 5.53 -14.43
C GLU A 55 -11.32 4.88 -13.29
N ALA A 56 -11.04 3.62 -12.95
CA ALA A 56 -11.69 2.94 -11.83
C ALA A 56 -11.46 3.64 -10.48
N LEU A 57 -10.26 4.18 -10.22
CA LEU A 57 -10.00 4.96 -9.01
C LEU A 57 -10.84 6.24 -8.97
N GLN A 58 -11.00 6.93 -10.10
CA GLN A 58 -11.82 8.13 -10.19
C GLN A 58 -13.29 7.83 -9.96
N GLU A 59 -13.82 6.74 -10.53
CA GLU A 59 -15.18 6.26 -10.28
C GLU A 59 -15.41 5.92 -8.80
N MET A 60 -14.38 5.40 -8.13
CA MET A 60 -14.38 5.14 -6.69
C MET A 60 -14.19 6.41 -5.84
N ASN A 61 -14.16 7.61 -6.41
CA ASN A 61 -13.82 8.85 -5.72
C ASN A 61 -12.47 8.79 -4.97
N VAL A 62 -11.47 8.22 -5.63
CA VAL A 62 -10.08 8.12 -5.15
C VAL A 62 -9.19 9.00 -6.02
N LEU A 63 -8.41 9.86 -5.40
CA LEU A 63 -7.44 10.71 -6.10
C LEU A 63 -6.18 9.91 -6.46
N PRO A 64 -5.89 9.66 -7.76
CA PRO A 64 -4.80 8.80 -8.18
C PRO A 64 -3.46 9.54 -8.20
N HIS A 65 -2.70 9.50 -7.12
CA HIS A 65 -1.32 9.96 -7.08
C HIS A 65 -0.34 8.85 -7.49
N VAL A 66 -0.65 8.19 -8.61
CA VAL A 66 0.18 7.14 -9.21
C VAL A 66 1.37 7.76 -9.93
N ALA A 67 2.56 7.20 -9.78
CA ALA A 67 3.74 7.70 -10.47
C ALA A 67 3.58 7.58 -11.99
N GLN A 68 3.76 8.69 -12.72
CA GLN A 68 3.61 8.70 -14.18
C GLN A 68 4.63 7.78 -14.87
N ASN A 69 4.16 6.94 -15.76
CA ASN A 69 5.00 6.14 -16.64
C ASN A 69 5.24 6.88 -17.97
N LYS A 70 6.39 7.52 -18.08
CA LYS A 70 6.82 8.27 -19.28
C LYS A 70 7.70 7.42 -20.23
N SER A 71 7.81 6.10 -19.99
CA SER A 71 8.66 5.20 -20.79
C SER A 71 7.89 4.75 -22.05
N GLY A 72 8.01 5.52 -23.14
CA GLY A 72 7.48 5.15 -24.45
C GLY A 72 5.96 5.26 -24.62
N ARG A 73 5.23 5.82 -23.64
CA ARG A 73 3.78 6.05 -23.72
C ARG A 73 3.37 7.29 -22.93
N GLN A 74 2.18 7.80 -23.23
CA GLN A 74 1.55 8.81 -22.41
C GLN A 74 1.01 8.19 -21.11
N SER A 75 1.25 8.86 -19.99
CA SER A 75 0.70 8.48 -18.71
C SER A 75 -0.83 8.66 -18.66
N ALA A 76 -1.52 7.77 -17.98
CA ALA A 76 -2.95 7.92 -17.68
C ALA A 76 -3.23 8.94 -16.56
N VAL A 77 -2.22 9.29 -15.78
CA VAL A 77 -2.30 10.35 -14.76
C VAL A 77 -2.11 11.70 -15.43
N SER A 78 -3.09 12.59 -15.31
CA SER A 78 -3.03 13.91 -15.90
C SER A 78 -1.92 14.78 -15.29
N ASP A 79 -1.32 15.66 -16.08
CA ASP A 79 -0.30 16.59 -15.60
C ASP A 79 -0.84 17.51 -14.49
N ARG A 80 -2.13 17.87 -14.53
CA ARG A 80 -2.78 18.63 -13.46
C ARG A 80 -2.67 17.92 -12.08
N ILE A 81 -2.77 16.60 -12.04
CA ILE A 81 -2.57 15.83 -10.80
C ILE A 81 -1.09 15.77 -10.46
N ALA A 82 -0.24 15.47 -11.44
CA ALA A 82 1.19 15.27 -11.26
C ALA A 82 1.93 16.54 -10.78
N ASP A 83 1.44 17.72 -11.17
CA ASP A 83 2.01 19.01 -10.79
C ASP A 83 1.50 19.53 -9.43
N SER A 84 0.60 18.81 -8.78
CA SER A 84 0.05 19.21 -7.48
C SER A 84 1.03 18.95 -6.33
N GLU A 85 1.03 19.82 -5.32
CA GLU A 85 1.80 19.65 -4.10
C GLU A 85 1.47 18.33 -3.40
N GLY A 86 0.19 17.97 -3.36
CA GLY A 86 -0.28 16.71 -2.78
C GLY A 86 0.32 15.48 -3.46
N TYR A 87 0.52 15.53 -4.77
CA TYR A 87 1.17 14.47 -5.51
C TYR A 87 2.64 14.30 -5.08
N ALA A 88 3.40 15.38 -4.99
CA ALA A 88 4.79 15.35 -4.53
C ALA A 88 4.92 14.73 -3.13
N ILE A 89 4.04 15.12 -2.19
CA ILE A 89 3.97 14.54 -0.84
C ILE A 89 3.64 13.04 -0.91
N SER A 90 2.69 12.64 -1.73
CA SER A 90 2.32 11.23 -1.89
C SER A 90 3.46 10.38 -2.43
N GLN A 91 4.23 10.88 -3.41
CA GLN A 91 5.38 10.18 -3.95
C GLN A 91 6.51 10.02 -2.92
N GLN A 92 6.70 10.98 -2.01
CA GLN A 92 7.63 10.83 -0.89
C GLN A 92 7.13 9.79 0.13
N LYS A 93 5.86 9.86 0.52
CA LYS A 93 5.27 8.94 1.51
C LYS A 93 5.20 7.50 1.00
N ARG A 94 5.02 7.30 -0.30
CA ARG A 94 5.02 5.97 -0.93
C ARG A 94 6.25 5.15 -0.56
N LYS A 95 7.41 5.78 -0.43
CA LYS A 95 8.67 5.11 -0.05
C LYS A 95 8.60 4.43 1.32
N LEU A 96 7.65 4.80 2.18
CA LEU A 96 7.44 4.14 3.48
C LEU A 96 7.00 2.68 3.32
N ILE A 97 6.34 2.33 2.21
CA ILE A 97 5.97 0.94 1.89
C ILE A 97 7.22 0.07 1.70
N GLU A 98 8.26 0.63 1.08
CA GLU A 98 9.53 -0.08 0.85
C GLU A 98 10.20 -0.50 2.17
N GLN A 99 10.02 0.29 3.24
CA GLN A 99 10.54 -0.05 4.57
C GLN A 99 9.86 -1.31 5.13
N GLY A 100 8.54 -1.44 5.00
CA GLY A 100 7.79 -2.63 5.42
C GLY A 100 8.23 -3.89 4.65
N PHE A 101 8.34 -3.79 3.34
CA PHE A 101 8.82 -4.88 2.49
C PHE A 101 10.30 -5.24 2.78
N GLY A 102 11.15 -4.23 2.97
CA GLY A 102 12.55 -4.43 3.35
C GLY A 102 12.66 -5.19 4.68
N TRP A 103 11.90 -4.79 5.68
CA TRP A 103 11.84 -5.44 6.98
C TRP A 103 11.31 -6.88 6.86
N ALA A 104 10.24 -7.10 6.08
CA ALA A 104 9.70 -8.43 5.85
C ALA A 104 10.73 -9.38 5.24
N LYS A 105 11.55 -8.90 4.31
CA LYS A 105 12.61 -9.70 3.65
C LYS A 105 13.78 -10.01 4.57
N THR A 106 14.15 -9.08 5.47
CA THR A 106 15.35 -9.22 6.32
C THR A 106 15.03 -9.82 7.67
N VAL A 107 14.08 -9.25 8.41
CA VAL A 107 13.70 -9.67 9.77
C VAL A 107 12.56 -10.69 9.74
N GLY A 108 11.57 -10.48 8.87
CA GLY A 108 10.39 -11.34 8.74
C GLY A 108 10.63 -12.64 7.95
N HIS A 109 11.84 -12.90 7.52
CA HIS A 109 12.24 -14.12 6.77
C HIS A 109 11.43 -14.38 5.47
N MET A 110 10.78 -13.35 4.91
CA MET A 110 9.98 -13.48 3.69
C MET A 110 10.81 -13.51 2.39
N ARG A 111 12.15 -13.48 2.50
CA ARG A 111 13.04 -13.64 1.32
C ARG A 111 12.95 -15.06 0.74
N GLN A 112 12.73 -16.04 1.59
CA GLN A 112 12.57 -17.43 1.23
C GLN A 112 11.37 -18.00 2.01
N VAL A 113 10.26 -18.22 1.32
CA VAL A 113 9.03 -18.69 1.95
C VAL A 113 9.13 -20.21 2.17
N LEU A 114 9.01 -20.63 3.43
CA LEU A 114 9.15 -22.04 3.83
C LEU A 114 7.85 -22.85 3.71
N VAL A 115 6.74 -22.21 3.31
CA VAL A 115 5.42 -22.84 3.18
C VAL A 115 4.98 -22.85 1.72
N ARG A 116 4.11 -23.81 1.37
CA ARG A 116 3.52 -23.92 0.03
C ARG A 116 2.02 -23.61 0.06
N GLY A 117 1.56 -23.02 -1.02
CA GLY A 117 0.16 -22.61 -1.24
C GLY A 117 -0.13 -21.20 -0.79
N ILE A 118 -0.84 -20.46 -1.66
CA ILE A 118 -1.09 -19.02 -1.53
C ILE A 118 -1.68 -18.63 -0.18
N LYS A 119 -2.64 -19.41 0.33
CA LYS A 119 -3.28 -19.15 1.63
C LYS A 119 -2.29 -19.16 2.81
N LYS A 120 -1.33 -20.09 2.82
CA LYS A 120 -0.32 -20.16 3.88
C LYS A 120 0.71 -19.04 3.75
N VAL A 121 1.09 -18.71 2.51
CA VAL A 121 2.00 -17.59 2.24
C VAL A 121 1.35 -16.28 2.66
N ASP A 122 0.08 -16.08 2.35
CA ASP A 122 -0.70 -14.91 2.74
C ASP A 122 -0.78 -14.77 4.27
N GLN A 123 -1.11 -15.83 4.98
CA GLN A 123 -1.12 -15.82 6.45
C GLN A 123 0.25 -15.45 7.04
N MET A 124 1.34 -16.02 6.51
CA MET A 124 2.69 -15.65 6.95
C MET A 124 3.00 -14.18 6.65
N PHE A 125 2.59 -13.68 5.50
CA PHE A 125 2.81 -12.30 5.11
C PHE A 125 2.05 -11.34 6.03
N VAL A 126 0.77 -11.60 6.31
CA VAL A 126 -0.06 -10.82 7.24
C VAL A 126 0.56 -10.79 8.64
N LEU A 127 0.99 -11.94 9.16
CA LEU A 127 1.67 -12.02 10.47
C LEU A 127 2.99 -11.25 10.48
N THR A 128 3.74 -11.32 9.40
CA THR A 128 4.99 -10.57 9.24
C THR A 128 4.72 -9.06 9.25
N MET A 129 3.68 -8.59 8.56
CA MET A 129 3.30 -7.18 8.57
C MET A 129 2.78 -6.71 9.93
N ALA A 130 2.09 -7.58 10.68
CA ALA A 130 1.71 -7.31 12.06
C ALA A 130 2.94 -7.13 12.97
N GLY A 131 3.95 -7.99 12.83
CA GLY A 131 5.23 -7.86 13.53
C GLY A 131 5.98 -6.57 13.18
N TYR A 132 5.98 -6.19 11.90
CA TYR A 132 6.51 -4.90 11.46
C TYR A 132 5.79 -3.74 12.14
N ASN A 133 4.45 -3.76 12.18
CA ASN A 133 3.65 -2.72 12.81
C ASN A 133 3.97 -2.58 14.31
N LEU A 134 4.11 -3.69 15.04
CA LEU A 134 4.50 -3.66 16.44
C LEU A 134 5.87 -2.99 16.65
N THR A 135 6.83 -3.35 15.79
CA THR A 135 8.17 -2.74 15.82
C THR A 135 8.09 -1.24 15.51
N ARG A 136 7.27 -0.87 14.53
CA ARG A 136 7.08 0.52 14.14
C ARG A 136 6.37 1.35 15.20
N LEU A 137 5.31 0.83 15.82
CA LEU A 137 4.60 1.48 16.93
C LEU A 137 5.52 1.72 18.11
N ARG A 138 6.41 0.76 18.43
CA ARG A 138 7.44 0.94 19.45
C ARG A 138 8.36 2.11 19.10
N SER A 139 8.87 2.18 17.86
CA SER A 139 9.77 3.25 17.43
C SER A 139 9.08 4.62 17.37
N LEU A 140 7.76 4.66 17.21
CA LEU A 140 6.95 5.87 17.28
C LEU A 140 6.57 6.27 18.72
N GLY A 141 7.02 5.52 19.73
CA GLY A 141 6.70 5.78 21.13
C GLY A 141 5.25 5.46 21.54
N GLN A 142 4.51 4.78 20.68
CA GLN A 142 3.10 4.41 20.93
C GLN A 142 2.97 3.20 21.86
N ILE A 143 4.01 2.36 21.93
CA ILE A 143 4.07 1.20 22.82
C ILE A 143 5.31 1.35 23.71
N ARG A 144 5.10 1.44 25.03
CA ARG A 144 6.16 1.34 26.01
C ARG A 144 6.23 -0.12 26.48
N LEU A 145 7.38 -0.76 26.31
CA LEU A 145 7.65 -1.99 27.05
C LEU A 145 7.76 -1.59 28.52
N GLN A 146 6.89 -2.13 29.38
CA GLN A 146 7.10 -2.01 30.82
C GLN A 146 8.45 -2.66 31.12
N GLY A 147 9.42 -1.81 31.50
CA GLY A 147 10.70 -2.31 31.93
C GLY A 147 10.48 -3.20 33.16
N ARG A 148 11.11 -4.35 33.18
CA ARG A 148 11.34 -5.05 34.46
C ARG A 148 12.06 -4.08 35.37
N ALA A 149 11.40 -3.74 36.49
CA ALA A 149 12.07 -3.14 37.64
C ALA A 149 13.08 -4.12 38.22
#